data_44f82219df13e6bef7ab5661188f09dc
#
_entry.id   44f82219df13e6bef7ab5661188f09dc
#
_cell.length_a   1.000
_cell.length_b   1.000
_cell.length_c   1.000
_cell.angle_alpha   90.00
_cell.angle_beta   90.00
_cell.angle_gamma   90.00
#
_symmetry.space_group_name_H-M   'P 1'
#
loop_
_entity.id
_entity.type
_entity.pdbx_description
1 polymer ?
#
loop_
_entity_poly.entity_id
_entity_poly.type
_entity_poly.pdbx_seq_one_letter_code
_entity_poly.pdbx_strand_id
1 'polypeptide(L)'
;MNIVGVGCGPGMLTEEAAAVIEEATLVYGSPRAIALVRALIRPDCEVHEIEDYGALRSLPTHAVALSTGDPMLAGLGYLPGDVVPGISSLQVAFARLKIPLVRAVVVTAHGKDHARAITDAHEEILRGRVVFLITDPAFDVRALAAALPPGAQVAVCEDLGYPEERIAVGTGAEPPAVRGSLFVVVAGEF
;
A
#
# COMPACT_ATOMS: atom_id res chain seq x y z
N MET A 1 -7.23 11.48 -18.26
CA MET A 1 -7.64 10.92 -16.96
C MET A 1 -6.43 10.96 -16.05
N ASN A 2 -6.60 11.39 -14.81
CA ASN A 2 -5.54 11.38 -13.82
C ASN A 2 -5.74 10.22 -12.84
N ILE A 3 -4.67 9.50 -12.53
CA ILE A 3 -4.63 8.47 -11.51
C ILE A 3 -3.85 9.03 -10.32
N VAL A 4 -4.56 9.36 -9.24
CA VAL A 4 -4.00 10.15 -8.15
C VAL A 4 -3.77 9.31 -6.90
N GLY A 5 -2.52 9.26 -6.45
CA GLY A 5 -2.15 8.68 -5.18
C GLY A 5 -2.57 9.57 -4.01
N VAL A 6 -3.47 9.06 -3.16
CA VAL A 6 -4.01 9.85 -2.03
C VAL A 6 -3.26 9.60 -0.72
N GLY A 7 -2.14 8.91 -0.78
CA GLY A 7 -1.40 8.49 0.42
C GLY A 7 -2.01 7.26 1.09
N CYS A 8 -1.26 6.61 1.96
CA CYS A 8 -1.74 5.41 2.66
C CYS A 8 -2.54 5.74 3.94
N GLY A 9 -2.50 6.98 4.40
CA GLY A 9 -3.25 7.46 5.57
C GLY A 9 -3.48 8.97 5.55
N PRO A 10 -4.23 9.50 6.53
CA PRO A 10 -4.51 10.93 6.65
C PRO A 10 -3.24 11.80 6.67
N GLY A 11 -3.29 12.96 6.01
CA GLY A 11 -2.17 13.90 5.96
C GLY A 11 -0.98 13.48 5.07
N MET A 12 -1.15 12.45 4.24
CA MET A 12 -0.11 11.93 3.36
C MET A 12 -0.33 12.27 1.87
N LEU A 13 -1.16 13.24 1.60
CA LEU A 13 -1.41 13.75 0.26
C LEU A 13 -0.26 14.64 -0.18
N THR A 14 0.18 14.51 -1.43
CA THR A 14 1.13 15.46 -2.02
C THR A 14 0.42 16.75 -2.44
N GLU A 15 1.15 17.87 -2.55
CA GLU A 15 0.59 19.12 -3.04
C GLU A 15 0.04 19.01 -4.47
N GLU A 16 0.73 18.25 -5.33
CA GLU A 16 0.29 17.95 -6.69
C GLU A 16 -1.04 17.19 -6.70
N ALA A 17 -1.15 16.15 -5.86
CA ALA A 17 -2.38 15.38 -5.74
C ALA A 17 -3.55 16.24 -5.22
N ALA A 18 -3.30 17.14 -4.26
CA ALA A 18 -4.30 18.06 -3.73
C ALA A 18 -4.82 18.97 -4.84
N ALA A 19 -3.93 19.61 -5.61
CA ALA A 19 -4.30 20.50 -6.70
C ALA A 19 -5.17 19.80 -7.77
N VAL A 20 -4.80 18.57 -8.17
CA VAL A 20 -5.58 17.80 -9.15
C VAL A 20 -6.98 17.47 -8.62
N ILE A 21 -7.10 17.14 -7.32
CA ILE A 21 -8.39 16.79 -6.70
C ILE A 21 -9.28 18.01 -6.55
N GLU A 22 -8.73 19.17 -6.17
CA GLU A 22 -9.46 20.43 -6.02
C GLU A 22 -10.05 20.94 -7.35
N GLU A 23 -9.43 20.61 -8.47
CA GLU A 23 -9.91 20.98 -9.82
C GLU A 23 -10.84 19.91 -10.43
N ALA A 24 -10.96 18.72 -9.81
CA ALA A 24 -11.73 17.63 -10.36
C ALA A 24 -13.24 17.95 -10.44
N THR A 25 -13.85 17.53 -11.54
CA THR A 25 -15.31 17.57 -11.75
C THR A 25 -15.96 16.19 -11.69
N LEU A 26 -15.14 15.13 -11.78
CA LEU A 26 -15.57 13.73 -11.75
C LEU A 26 -14.49 12.89 -11.05
N VAL A 27 -14.85 12.25 -9.95
CA VAL A 27 -13.94 11.47 -9.11
C VAL A 27 -14.45 10.04 -8.96
N TYR A 28 -13.56 9.07 -9.12
CA TYR A 28 -13.77 7.65 -8.80
C TYR A 28 -12.79 7.19 -7.73
N GLY A 29 -13.23 6.46 -6.72
CA GLY A 29 -12.34 5.95 -5.67
C GLY A 29 -12.97 4.86 -4.83
N SER A 30 -12.14 4.09 -4.12
CA SER A 30 -12.66 3.26 -3.04
C SER A 30 -13.22 4.15 -1.91
N PRO A 31 -14.14 3.66 -1.06
CA PRO A 31 -14.64 4.43 0.09
C PRO A 31 -13.52 5.03 0.92
N ARG A 32 -12.44 4.28 1.15
CA ARG A 32 -11.27 4.73 1.89
C ARG A 32 -10.51 5.84 1.17
N ALA A 33 -10.31 5.72 -0.14
CA ALA A 33 -9.61 6.76 -0.92
C ALA A 33 -10.39 8.07 -0.93
N ILE A 34 -11.70 8.00 -1.13
CA ILE A 34 -12.60 9.16 -1.10
C ILE A 34 -12.58 9.82 0.29
N ALA A 35 -12.64 9.03 1.37
CA ALA A 35 -12.61 9.55 2.74
C ALA A 35 -11.34 10.35 3.05
N LEU A 36 -10.17 9.90 2.55
CA LEU A 36 -8.88 10.58 2.77
C LEU A 36 -8.84 11.98 2.16
N VAL A 37 -9.60 12.24 1.12
CA VAL A 37 -9.55 13.51 0.36
C VAL A 37 -10.88 14.27 0.33
N ARG A 38 -11.86 13.81 1.10
CA ARG A 38 -13.23 14.36 1.06
C ARG A 38 -13.29 15.87 1.24
N ALA A 39 -12.44 16.43 2.06
CA ALA A 39 -12.40 17.87 2.35
C ALA A 39 -11.90 18.72 1.16
N LEU A 40 -11.21 18.11 0.18
CA LEU A 40 -10.68 18.78 -1.01
C LEU A 40 -11.62 18.66 -2.22
N ILE A 41 -12.52 17.68 -2.19
CA ILE A 41 -13.48 17.47 -3.29
C ILE A 41 -14.53 18.57 -3.23
N ARG A 42 -14.66 19.31 -4.33
CA ARG A 42 -15.62 20.41 -4.49
C ARG A 42 -17.07 19.92 -4.31
N PRO A 43 -17.98 20.75 -3.81
CA PRO A 43 -19.39 20.37 -3.66
C PRO A 43 -20.12 20.04 -4.97
N ASP A 44 -19.65 20.61 -6.09
CA ASP A 44 -20.21 20.41 -7.45
C ASP A 44 -19.51 19.26 -8.21
N CYS A 45 -18.54 18.59 -7.62
CA CYS A 45 -17.86 17.45 -8.21
C CYS A 45 -18.72 16.18 -8.08
N GLU A 46 -18.85 15.45 -9.18
CA GLU A 46 -19.50 14.14 -9.21
C GLU A 46 -18.55 13.08 -8.62
N VAL A 47 -19.01 12.32 -7.63
CA VAL A 47 -18.20 11.34 -6.90
C VAL A 47 -18.82 9.96 -6.95
N HIS A 48 -18.05 8.98 -7.42
CA HIS A 48 -18.47 7.58 -7.52
C HIS A 48 -17.54 6.67 -6.73
N GLU A 49 -18.13 5.72 -6.01
CA GLU A 49 -17.38 4.58 -5.48
C GLU A 49 -17.08 3.58 -6.60
N ILE A 50 -15.90 2.97 -6.54
CA ILE A 50 -15.49 1.95 -7.51
C ILE A 50 -16.17 0.62 -7.13
N GLU A 51 -17.14 0.21 -7.93
CA GLU A 51 -17.81 -1.11 -7.82
C GLU A 51 -17.13 -2.14 -8.74
N ASP A 52 -16.71 -1.73 -9.94
CA ASP A 52 -16.03 -2.57 -10.92
C ASP A 52 -14.70 -1.94 -11.38
N TYR A 53 -13.60 -2.54 -10.95
CA TYR A 53 -12.25 -2.13 -11.35
C TYR A 53 -11.96 -2.32 -12.84
N GLY A 54 -12.65 -3.24 -13.51
CA GLY A 54 -12.54 -3.48 -14.95
C GLY A 54 -13.07 -2.30 -15.78
N ALA A 55 -14.16 -1.68 -15.31
CA ALA A 55 -14.80 -0.55 -15.96
C ALA A 55 -13.95 0.74 -15.94
N LEU A 56 -13.00 0.86 -15.01
CA LEU A 56 -12.15 2.05 -14.88
C LEU A 56 -11.33 2.36 -16.14
N ARG A 57 -11.05 1.35 -16.97
CA ARG A 57 -10.32 1.55 -18.24
C ARG A 57 -11.09 2.38 -19.27
N SER A 58 -12.40 2.50 -19.10
CA SER A 58 -13.33 3.19 -20.00
C SER A 58 -13.79 4.54 -19.46
N LEU A 59 -13.19 5.02 -18.37
CA LEU A 59 -13.53 6.32 -17.81
C LEU A 59 -13.19 7.46 -18.77
N PRO A 60 -13.96 8.57 -18.74
CA PRO A 60 -13.67 9.74 -19.56
C PRO A 60 -12.32 10.38 -19.21
N THR A 61 -11.72 11.06 -20.17
CA THR A 61 -10.37 11.63 -20.04
C THR A 61 -10.22 12.71 -18.96
N HIS A 62 -11.33 13.33 -18.53
CA HIS A 62 -11.36 14.32 -17.45
C HIS A 62 -11.58 13.71 -16.05
N ALA A 63 -11.81 12.40 -15.96
CA ALA A 63 -12.00 11.75 -14.68
C ALA A 63 -10.70 11.68 -13.86
N VAL A 64 -10.84 11.72 -12.55
CA VAL A 64 -9.80 11.47 -11.56
C VAL A 64 -10.08 10.15 -10.86
N ALA A 65 -9.16 9.18 -10.98
CA ALA A 65 -9.23 7.92 -10.28
C ALA A 65 -8.31 7.95 -9.04
N LEU A 66 -8.89 7.85 -7.86
CA LEU A 66 -8.16 7.89 -6.59
C LEU A 66 -7.61 6.50 -6.23
N SER A 67 -6.32 6.43 -5.95
CA SER A 67 -5.61 5.23 -5.50
C SER A 67 -5.05 5.44 -4.11
N THR A 68 -5.39 4.57 -3.15
CA THR A 68 -4.77 4.62 -1.82
C THR A 68 -3.28 4.31 -1.90
N GLY A 69 -2.46 5.03 -1.13
CA GLY A 69 -1.01 4.95 -1.21
C GLY A 69 -0.49 5.59 -2.49
N ASP A 70 0.44 4.89 -3.13
CA ASP A 70 0.98 5.23 -4.44
C ASP A 70 0.37 4.33 -5.52
N PRO A 71 -0.12 4.90 -6.65
CA PRO A 71 -0.72 4.12 -7.73
C PRO A 71 0.19 3.04 -8.30
N MET A 72 1.51 3.26 -8.31
CA MET A 72 2.49 2.37 -8.91
C MET A 72 2.99 1.27 -7.96
N LEU A 73 2.70 1.36 -6.65
CA LEU A 73 3.12 0.30 -5.73
C LEU A 73 2.24 -0.96 -5.87
N ALA A 74 0.92 -0.83 -5.72
CA ALA A 74 -0.06 -1.91 -5.90
C ALA A 74 -1.47 -1.34 -6.13
N GLY A 75 -1.55 -0.19 -6.77
CA GLY A 75 -2.79 0.54 -6.97
C GLY A 75 -3.24 0.55 -8.43
N LEU A 76 -3.83 1.67 -8.82
CA LEU A 76 -4.48 1.86 -10.11
C LEU A 76 -3.52 2.28 -11.23
N GLY A 77 -2.20 2.27 -11.02
CA GLY A 77 -1.20 2.70 -12.02
C GLY A 77 -1.18 1.91 -13.34
N TYR A 78 -1.97 0.83 -13.43
CA TYR A 78 -2.18 0.08 -14.68
C TYR A 78 -3.22 0.73 -15.61
N LEU A 79 -3.95 1.74 -15.15
CA LEU A 79 -4.95 2.43 -15.96
C LEU A 79 -4.29 3.38 -16.96
N PRO A 80 -4.95 3.64 -18.13
CA PRO A 80 -4.46 4.64 -19.08
C PRO A 80 -4.66 6.05 -18.51
N GLY A 81 -3.61 6.86 -18.47
CA GLY A 81 -3.67 8.24 -18.00
C GLY A 81 -2.39 8.68 -17.31
N ASP A 82 -2.40 9.92 -16.84
CA ASP A 82 -1.27 10.50 -16.12
C ASP A 82 -1.32 10.09 -14.65
N VAL A 83 -0.17 9.65 -14.12
CA VAL A 83 -0.06 9.20 -12.73
C VAL A 83 0.52 10.31 -11.87
N VAL A 84 -0.23 10.70 -10.85
CA VAL A 84 0.23 11.57 -9.77
C VAL A 84 0.64 10.67 -8.60
N PRO A 85 1.92 10.68 -8.19
CA PRO A 85 2.42 9.79 -7.14
C PRO A 85 1.84 10.14 -5.75
N GLY A 86 1.80 9.15 -4.87
CA GLY A 86 1.37 9.30 -3.49
C GLY A 86 2.36 8.71 -2.49
N ILE A 87 2.21 9.02 -1.21
CA ILE A 87 3.01 8.41 -0.15
C ILE A 87 2.50 6.99 0.09
N SER A 88 3.32 6.00 -0.25
CA SER A 88 2.99 4.59 -0.14
C SER A 88 3.17 4.02 1.27
N SER A 89 2.49 2.91 1.57
CA SER A 89 2.73 2.13 2.79
C SER A 89 4.17 1.59 2.88
N LEU A 90 4.84 1.34 1.76
CA LEU A 90 6.26 1.01 1.72
C LEU A 90 7.13 2.13 2.33
N GLN A 91 6.94 3.37 1.87
CA GLN A 91 7.69 4.52 2.37
C GLN A 91 7.45 4.73 3.86
N VAL A 92 6.19 4.63 4.30
CA VAL A 92 5.83 4.82 5.72
C VAL A 92 6.42 3.69 6.58
N ALA A 93 6.25 2.42 6.22
CA ALA A 93 6.79 1.29 6.97
C ALA A 93 8.32 1.40 7.13
N PHE A 94 9.03 1.67 6.04
CA PHE A 94 10.50 1.78 6.05
C PHE A 94 10.98 2.99 6.87
N ALA A 95 10.27 4.12 6.81
CA ALA A 95 10.57 5.28 7.65
C ALA A 95 10.38 4.97 9.15
N ARG A 96 9.27 4.30 9.52
CA ARG A 96 8.99 3.90 10.91
C ARG A 96 10.01 2.89 11.45
N LEU A 97 10.44 1.95 10.61
CA LEU A 97 11.44 0.94 10.95
C LEU A 97 12.88 1.45 10.79
N LYS A 98 13.07 2.68 10.29
CA LYS A 98 14.37 3.29 9.99
C LYS A 98 15.23 2.48 9.01
N ILE A 99 14.58 1.88 8.01
CA ILE A 99 15.22 1.09 6.98
C ILE A 99 15.41 1.94 5.72
N PRO A 100 16.63 2.04 5.15
CA PRO A 100 16.82 2.72 3.88
C PRO A 100 16.08 2.05 2.72
N LEU A 101 15.34 2.83 1.92
CA LEU A 101 14.55 2.32 0.79
C LEU A 101 15.40 1.59 -0.26
N VAL A 102 16.67 1.92 -0.39
CA VAL A 102 17.63 1.24 -1.29
C VAL A 102 17.77 -0.26 -1.00
N ARG A 103 17.39 -0.71 0.21
CA ARG A 103 17.39 -2.13 0.59
C ARG A 103 16.09 -2.85 0.26
N ALA A 104 15.05 -2.12 -0.14
CA ALA A 104 13.71 -2.66 -0.35
C ALA A 104 13.61 -3.55 -1.59
N VAL A 105 12.93 -4.67 -1.43
CA VAL A 105 12.32 -5.44 -2.52
C VAL A 105 10.84 -5.62 -2.20
N VAL A 106 9.98 -5.41 -3.18
CA VAL A 106 8.53 -5.55 -3.02
C VAL A 106 8.09 -6.92 -3.52
N VAL A 107 7.39 -7.65 -2.67
CA VAL A 107 6.73 -8.92 -3.01
C VAL A 107 5.23 -8.76 -2.79
N THR A 108 4.42 -9.12 -3.80
CA THR A 108 2.97 -9.08 -3.67
C THR A 108 2.43 -10.46 -3.28
N ALA A 109 1.71 -10.50 -2.14
CA ALA A 109 0.97 -11.64 -1.66
C ALA A 109 -0.55 -11.36 -1.65
N HIS A 110 -0.97 -10.17 -2.04
CA HIS A 110 -2.38 -9.78 -2.09
C HIS A 110 -3.10 -10.49 -3.24
N GLY A 111 -4.08 -11.35 -2.92
CA GLY A 111 -4.86 -12.12 -3.89
C GLY A 111 -4.03 -13.04 -4.77
N LYS A 112 -2.84 -13.46 -4.31
CA LYS A 112 -1.86 -14.27 -5.02
C LYS A 112 -1.55 -15.57 -4.27
N ASP A 113 -0.75 -16.42 -4.90
CA ASP A 113 -0.19 -17.60 -4.26
C ASP A 113 0.74 -17.19 -3.10
N HIS A 114 0.25 -17.30 -1.87
CA HIS A 114 0.99 -16.93 -0.65
C HIS A 114 2.24 -17.80 -0.46
N ALA A 115 2.20 -19.09 -0.82
CA ALA A 115 3.34 -19.98 -0.69
C ALA A 115 4.49 -19.52 -1.60
N ARG A 116 4.18 -19.10 -2.82
CA ARG A 116 5.16 -18.52 -3.73
C ARG A 116 5.72 -17.20 -3.19
N ALA A 117 4.86 -16.32 -2.68
CA ALA A 117 5.31 -15.05 -2.11
C ALA A 117 6.26 -15.25 -0.92
N ILE A 118 6.05 -16.28 -0.09
CA ILE A 118 6.95 -16.67 0.99
C ILE A 118 8.29 -17.15 0.44
N THR A 119 8.29 -17.96 -0.61
CA THR A 119 9.51 -18.43 -1.27
C THR A 119 10.31 -17.27 -1.86
N ASP A 120 9.66 -16.39 -2.61
CA ASP A 120 10.29 -15.22 -3.22
C ASP A 120 10.88 -14.30 -2.12
N ALA A 121 10.16 -14.10 -1.01
CA ALA A 121 10.66 -13.33 0.14
C ALA A 121 11.90 -13.96 0.76
N HIS A 122 11.90 -15.28 0.99
CA HIS A 122 13.04 -16.00 1.54
C HIS A 122 14.29 -15.82 0.65
N GLU A 123 14.15 -15.98 -0.66
CA GLU A 123 15.26 -15.83 -1.61
C GLU A 123 15.86 -14.40 -1.59
N GLU A 124 15.01 -13.37 -1.55
CA GLU A 124 15.49 -11.99 -1.52
C GLU A 124 16.18 -11.64 -0.18
N ILE A 125 15.70 -12.20 0.92
CA ILE A 125 16.35 -12.02 2.24
C ILE A 125 17.72 -12.69 2.27
N LEU A 126 17.87 -13.88 1.67
CA LEU A 126 19.20 -14.52 1.52
C LEU A 126 20.19 -13.67 0.69
N ARG A 127 19.69 -12.79 -0.19
CA ARG A 127 20.52 -11.82 -0.93
C ARG A 127 20.84 -10.55 -0.15
N GLY A 128 20.46 -10.46 1.14
CA GLY A 128 20.67 -9.30 2.01
C GLY A 128 19.68 -8.16 1.79
N ARG A 129 18.54 -8.41 1.13
CA ARG A 129 17.48 -7.44 0.94
C ARG A 129 16.52 -7.40 2.13
N VAL A 130 15.78 -6.30 2.25
CA VAL A 130 14.63 -6.21 3.14
C VAL A 130 13.38 -6.26 2.28
N VAL A 131 12.55 -7.28 2.52
CA VAL A 131 11.34 -7.52 1.73
C VAL A 131 10.16 -6.80 2.35
N PHE A 132 9.45 -6.05 1.52
CA PHE A 132 8.16 -5.48 1.84
C PHE A 132 7.08 -6.33 1.15
N LEU A 133 6.20 -6.96 1.94
CA LEU A 133 5.11 -7.78 1.43
C LEU A 133 3.80 -7.00 1.47
N ILE A 134 3.17 -6.90 0.30
CA ILE A 134 1.80 -6.40 0.17
C ILE A 134 0.88 -7.59 0.41
N THR A 135 0.20 -7.62 1.54
CA THR A 135 -0.59 -8.74 2.02
C THR A 135 -2.09 -8.52 1.85
N ASP A 136 -2.86 -9.57 2.00
CA ASP A 136 -4.30 -9.54 2.27
C ASP A 136 -4.60 -10.15 3.66
N PRO A 137 -5.85 -10.04 4.17
CA PRO A 137 -6.20 -10.54 5.49
C PRO A 137 -6.00 -12.04 5.70
N ALA A 138 -5.89 -12.82 4.63
CA ALA A 138 -5.67 -14.28 4.69
C ALA A 138 -4.19 -14.66 4.75
N PHE A 139 -3.26 -13.70 4.64
CA PHE A 139 -1.82 -13.98 4.64
C PHE A 139 -1.34 -14.50 5.99
N ASP A 140 -0.68 -15.67 5.98
CA ASP A 140 -0.16 -16.30 7.20
C ASP A 140 1.27 -15.81 7.52
N VAL A 141 1.37 -14.85 8.44
CA VAL A 141 2.65 -14.31 8.95
C VAL A 141 3.48 -15.38 9.66
N ARG A 142 2.85 -16.40 10.28
CA ARG A 142 3.59 -17.47 10.94
C ARG A 142 4.25 -18.41 9.93
N ALA A 143 3.56 -18.70 8.83
CA ALA A 143 4.15 -19.48 7.74
C ALA A 143 5.34 -18.75 7.10
N LEU A 144 5.24 -17.43 6.89
CA LEU A 144 6.39 -16.62 6.47
C LEU A 144 7.53 -16.73 7.48
N ALA A 145 7.27 -16.45 8.75
CA ALA A 145 8.28 -16.44 9.81
C ALA A 145 9.03 -17.77 9.94
N ALA A 146 8.32 -18.89 9.83
CA ALA A 146 8.91 -20.24 9.86
C ALA A 146 9.83 -20.52 8.65
N ALA A 147 9.62 -19.83 7.54
CA ALA A 147 10.43 -19.97 6.34
C ALA A 147 11.66 -19.05 6.30
N LEU A 148 11.78 -18.08 7.21
CA LEU A 148 12.86 -17.10 7.18
C LEU A 148 14.22 -17.70 7.60
N PRO A 149 15.33 -17.18 7.04
CA PRO A 149 16.66 -17.58 7.49
C PRO A 149 16.92 -17.12 8.94
N PRO A 150 17.84 -17.80 9.66
CA PRO A 150 18.26 -17.38 10.99
C PRO A 150 18.73 -15.93 11.03
N GLY A 151 18.30 -15.17 12.04
CA GLY A 151 18.65 -13.76 12.21
C GLY A 151 17.68 -12.78 11.55
N ALA A 152 16.83 -13.24 10.64
CA ALA A 152 15.81 -12.37 10.03
C ALA A 152 14.71 -12.00 11.04
N GLN A 153 14.24 -10.77 10.96
CA GLN A 153 13.12 -10.22 11.71
C GLN A 153 11.87 -10.14 10.84
N VAL A 154 10.72 -10.09 11.48
CA VAL A 154 9.42 -9.83 10.86
C VAL A 154 8.76 -8.66 11.56
N ALA A 155 8.35 -7.67 10.81
CA ALA A 155 7.51 -6.58 11.31
C ALA A 155 6.13 -6.65 10.67
N VAL A 156 5.09 -6.65 11.49
CA VAL A 156 3.69 -6.45 11.07
C VAL A 156 3.37 -4.97 11.26
N CYS A 157 3.02 -4.30 10.17
CA CYS A 157 2.71 -2.86 10.13
C CYS A 157 1.23 -2.71 9.78
N GLU A 158 0.43 -2.34 10.77
CA GLU A 158 -1.03 -2.22 10.68
C GLU A 158 -1.44 -0.75 10.66
N ASP A 159 -2.47 -0.43 9.90
CA ASP A 159 -3.13 0.88 9.83
C ASP A 159 -2.13 2.05 9.66
N LEU A 160 -1.10 1.85 8.82
CA LEU A 160 -0.03 2.82 8.59
C LEU A 160 -0.59 4.19 8.19
N GLY A 161 -0.17 5.22 8.93
CA GLY A 161 -0.59 6.61 8.75
C GLY A 161 -1.92 6.96 9.40
N TYR A 162 -2.64 6.01 10.00
CA TYR A 162 -3.86 6.25 10.78
C TYR A 162 -3.55 6.42 12.27
N PRO A 163 -4.48 7.00 13.07
CA PRO A 163 -4.28 7.12 14.53
C PRO A 163 -4.06 5.78 15.24
N GLU A 164 -4.58 4.70 14.66
CA GLU A 164 -4.47 3.32 15.16
C GLU A 164 -3.20 2.61 14.70
N GLU A 165 -2.27 3.33 14.02
CA GLU A 165 -1.01 2.77 13.52
C GLU A 165 -0.32 1.91 14.57
N ARG A 166 -0.04 0.67 14.20
CA ARG A 166 0.68 -0.27 15.07
C ARG A 166 1.79 -0.96 14.28
N ILE A 167 2.99 -0.95 14.84
CA ILE A 167 4.12 -1.70 14.30
C ILE A 167 4.62 -2.64 15.39
N ALA A 168 4.64 -3.93 15.08
CA ALA A 168 5.15 -4.96 15.98
C ALA A 168 6.25 -5.75 15.27
N VAL A 169 7.40 -5.83 15.91
CA VAL A 169 8.58 -6.55 15.40
C VAL A 169 8.80 -7.80 16.21
N GLY A 170 9.15 -8.89 15.54
CA GLY A 170 9.48 -10.17 16.14
C GLY A 170 10.50 -10.93 15.29
N THR A 171 10.66 -12.20 15.58
CA THR A 171 11.62 -13.10 14.91
C THR A 171 10.90 -14.25 14.23
N GLY A 172 11.65 -15.11 13.51
CA GLY A 172 11.11 -16.37 12.97
C GLY A 172 10.54 -17.30 14.04
N ALA A 173 11.10 -17.28 15.26
CA ALA A 173 10.62 -18.10 16.39
C ALA A 173 9.41 -17.48 17.10
N GLU A 174 9.37 -16.15 17.20
CA GLU A 174 8.32 -15.39 17.88
C GLU A 174 7.79 -14.29 16.95
N PRO A 175 7.01 -14.63 15.91
CA PRO A 175 6.47 -13.65 14.98
C PRO A 175 5.36 -12.82 15.64
N PRO A 176 5.23 -11.53 15.25
CA PRO A 176 4.17 -10.69 15.78
C PRO A 176 2.79 -11.16 15.28
N ALA A 177 1.80 -11.08 16.15
CA ALA A 177 0.42 -11.36 15.78
C ALA A 177 -0.19 -10.21 14.98
N VAL A 178 -0.92 -10.55 13.93
CA VAL A 178 -1.80 -9.64 13.19
C VAL A 178 -3.08 -9.41 14.00
N ARG A 179 -3.54 -8.15 14.10
CA ARG A 179 -4.74 -7.76 14.84
C ARG A 179 -5.81 -7.14 13.95
N GLY A 180 -5.39 -6.43 12.91
CA GLY A 180 -6.26 -5.75 11.95
C GLY A 180 -6.32 -6.44 10.60
N SER A 181 -7.17 -5.95 9.71
CA SER A 181 -7.28 -6.42 8.32
C SER A 181 -6.47 -5.60 7.32
N LEU A 182 -6.03 -4.40 7.71
CA LEU A 182 -5.22 -3.50 6.89
C LEU A 182 -3.78 -3.55 7.37
N PHE A 183 -2.98 -4.43 6.79
CA PHE A 183 -1.59 -4.57 7.20
C PHE A 183 -0.67 -4.91 6.02
N VAL A 184 0.60 -4.63 6.22
CA VAL A 184 1.71 -5.06 5.39
C VAL A 184 2.77 -5.71 6.29
N VAL A 185 3.65 -6.48 5.68
CA VAL A 185 4.73 -7.16 6.42
C VAL A 185 6.09 -6.72 5.87
N VAL A 186 7.03 -6.47 6.77
CA VAL A 186 8.44 -6.23 6.41
C VAL A 186 9.26 -7.37 7.00
N ALA A 187 10.12 -8.00 6.21
CA ALA A 187 10.95 -9.10 6.65
C ALA A 187 12.40 -8.96 6.16
N GLY A 188 13.37 -9.35 6.99
CA GLY A 188 14.79 -9.27 6.68
C GLY A 188 15.65 -8.95 7.89
N GLU A 189 16.89 -8.58 7.67
CA GLU A 189 17.79 -8.08 8.72
C GLU A 189 17.73 -6.55 8.76
N PHE A 190 17.18 -5.96 9.82
CA PHE A 190 17.05 -4.51 9.99
C PHE A 190 17.00 -4.09 11.46
#